data_2b38cc3611d452ade8923af808f6583d
#
_entry.id   2b38cc3611d452ade8923af808f6583d
#
_cell.length_a   1.000
_cell.length_b   1.000
_cell.length_c   1.000
_cell.angle_alpha   90.00
_cell.angle_beta   90.00
_cell.angle_gamma   90.00
#
_symmetry.space_group_name_H-M   'P 1'
#
loop_
_entity.id
_entity.type
_entity.pdbx_description
1 polymer ?
#
loop_
_entity_poly.entity_id
_entity_poly.type
_entity_poly.pdbx_seq_one_letter_code
_entity_poly.pdbx_strand_id
1 'polypeptide(L)'
;SVLVLLICVLPAGMSRSAWMAGAVSSAYIAYMHYRKEIHAYIRCHRRRTKVGAILLVLLAGGMLAGVYLMKKDSADGRLLMWKVSVRAIAGQPWRGYGWDGVPGAYGQAQEDYFSAGNYTETEERVAGSPEYVFNEYLQVAMAWGVPVLLMALLVVGGSGYAGHRQKEYGLCGALLSLAVFSFSSYPFQFLLFVVALALLVTGCAIKTLSSRRPLVCMAGTVFLLLSAGYGCYRVYRWKEVRETASSAWHRKQMFYRSGAYEQAAEVYAEIYEDMKWNA
;
A
#
# COMPACT_ATOMS: atom_id res chain seq x y z
N SER A 1 -5.92 24.01 -19.81
CA SER A 1 -6.78 23.02 -19.17
C SER A 1 -6.00 22.26 -18.11
N VAL A 2 -6.67 21.77 -17.06
CA VAL A 2 -6.07 21.02 -15.94
C VAL A 2 -5.24 19.82 -16.42
N LEU A 3 -5.66 19.18 -17.50
CA LEU A 3 -4.97 18.02 -18.08
C LEU A 3 -3.56 18.38 -18.59
N VAL A 4 -3.39 19.55 -19.19
CA VAL A 4 -2.07 20.03 -19.66
C VAL A 4 -1.15 20.30 -18.48
N LEU A 5 -1.66 20.93 -17.41
CA LEU A 5 -0.89 21.14 -16.19
C LEU A 5 -0.45 19.82 -15.55
N LEU A 6 -1.34 18.82 -15.47
CA LEU A 6 -1.00 17.50 -14.96
C LEU A 6 0.08 16.81 -15.79
N ILE A 7 0.01 16.86 -17.12
CA ILE A 7 1.03 16.29 -18.02
C ILE A 7 2.38 16.98 -17.83
N CYS A 8 2.40 18.30 -17.60
CA CYS A 8 3.64 19.04 -17.35
C CYS A 8 4.24 18.76 -15.97
N VAL A 9 3.41 18.55 -14.93
CA VAL A 9 3.86 18.35 -13.54
C VAL A 9 4.28 16.89 -13.28
N LEU A 10 3.62 15.91 -13.89
CA LEU A 10 3.92 14.48 -13.71
C LEU A 10 5.39 14.11 -13.93
N PRO A 11 6.09 14.59 -14.98
CA PRO A 11 7.51 14.34 -15.15
C PRO A 11 8.38 14.96 -14.07
N ALA A 12 8.03 16.17 -13.59
CA ALA A 12 8.78 16.88 -12.56
C ALA A 12 8.78 16.12 -11.20
N GLY A 13 7.71 15.36 -10.92
CA GLY A 13 7.61 14.54 -9.71
C GLY A 13 8.53 13.32 -9.69
N MET A 14 9.20 12.97 -10.81
CA MET A 14 10.15 11.84 -10.95
C MET A 14 9.66 10.51 -10.36
N SER A 15 8.34 10.34 -10.18
CA SER A 15 7.71 9.18 -9.57
C SER A 15 7.33 8.15 -10.64
N ARG A 16 8.12 7.09 -10.75
CA ARG A 16 7.84 5.96 -11.66
C ARG A 16 6.47 5.32 -11.41
N SER A 17 6.11 5.18 -10.14
CA SER A 17 4.83 4.62 -9.70
C SER A 17 3.65 5.48 -10.19
N ALA A 18 3.76 6.80 -10.11
CA ALA A 18 2.72 7.72 -10.59
C ALA A 18 2.57 7.66 -12.12
N TRP A 19 3.67 7.55 -12.85
CA TRP A 19 3.62 7.42 -14.31
C TRP A 19 2.96 6.12 -14.75
N MET A 20 3.31 4.99 -14.10
CA MET A 20 2.66 3.70 -14.36
C MET A 20 1.17 3.75 -14.03
N ALA A 21 0.81 4.31 -12.89
CA ALA A 21 -0.58 4.44 -12.46
C ALA A 21 -1.40 5.29 -13.45
N GLY A 22 -0.85 6.44 -13.87
CA GLY A 22 -1.46 7.31 -14.89
C GLY A 22 -1.61 6.63 -16.25
N ALA A 23 -0.58 5.94 -16.72
CA ALA A 23 -0.62 5.23 -18.00
C ALA A 23 -1.66 4.10 -18.00
N VAL A 24 -1.66 3.24 -16.97
CA VAL A 24 -2.58 2.10 -16.86
C VAL A 24 -4.03 2.59 -16.75
N SER A 25 -4.30 3.59 -15.91
CA SER A 25 -5.65 4.13 -15.73
C SER A 25 -6.17 4.83 -16.99
N SER A 26 -5.31 5.63 -17.66
CA SER A 26 -5.66 6.29 -18.93
C SER A 26 -5.93 5.28 -20.04
N ALA A 27 -5.10 4.23 -20.14
CA ALA A 27 -5.32 3.14 -21.11
C ALA A 27 -6.65 2.41 -20.84
N TYR A 28 -6.98 2.13 -19.56
CA TYR A 28 -8.25 1.54 -19.19
C TYR A 28 -9.44 2.41 -19.63
N ILE A 29 -9.42 3.71 -19.29
CA ILE A 29 -10.50 4.65 -19.64
C ILE A 29 -10.64 4.76 -21.16
N ALA A 30 -9.53 4.95 -21.87
CA ALA A 30 -9.51 5.04 -23.32
C ALA A 30 -10.04 3.75 -23.97
N TYR A 31 -9.62 2.57 -23.49
CA TYR A 31 -10.13 1.29 -23.99
C TYR A 31 -11.64 1.16 -23.77
N MET A 32 -12.15 1.54 -22.60
CA MET A 32 -13.58 1.44 -22.31
C MET A 32 -14.41 2.43 -23.14
N HIS A 33 -13.85 3.61 -23.41
CA HIS A 33 -14.52 4.63 -24.23
C HIS A 33 -14.55 4.24 -25.70
N TYR A 34 -13.43 3.78 -26.25
CA TYR A 34 -13.25 3.50 -27.68
C TYR A 34 -13.32 2.01 -28.03
N ARG A 35 -13.84 1.14 -27.12
CA ARG A 35 -13.78 -0.31 -27.30
C ARG A 35 -14.43 -0.80 -28.60
N LYS A 36 -15.54 -0.16 -29.04
CA LYS A 36 -16.25 -0.55 -30.27
C LYS A 36 -15.41 -0.27 -31.50
N GLU A 37 -14.82 0.92 -31.56
CA GLU A 37 -13.94 1.39 -32.63
C GLU A 37 -12.64 0.56 -32.65
N ILE A 38 -12.05 0.30 -31.50
CA ILE A 38 -10.86 -0.56 -31.35
C ILE A 38 -11.15 -1.97 -31.87
N HIS A 39 -12.26 -2.58 -31.45
CA HIS A 39 -12.63 -3.92 -31.92
C HIS A 39 -12.95 -3.97 -33.43
N ALA A 40 -13.59 -2.91 -33.98
CA ALA A 40 -13.82 -2.80 -35.41
C ALA A 40 -12.49 -2.68 -36.17
N TYR A 41 -11.60 -1.81 -35.72
CA TYR A 41 -10.25 -1.64 -36.32
C TYR A 41 -9.42 -2.93 -36.26
N ILE A 42 -9.40 -3.63 -35.14
CA ILE A 42 -8.68 -4.91 -34.95
C ILE A 42 -9.20 -5.95 -35.96
N ARG A 43 -10.51 -6.05 -36.15
CA ARG A 43 -11.13 -6.98 -37.11
C ARG A 43 -10.70 -6.64 -38.58
N CYS A 44 -10.69 -5.39 -38.94
CA CYS A 44 -10.33 -4.96 -40.27
C CYS A 44 -8.82 -5.03 -40.57
N HIS A 45 -7.98 -4.79 -39.52
CA HIS A 45 -6.53 -4.64 -39.69
C HIS A 45 -5.73 -5.63 -38.82
N ARG A 46 -6.15 -6.87 -38.76
CA ARG A 46 -5.62 -7.90 -37.83
C ARG A 46 -4.09 -8.04 -37.87
N ARG A 47 -3.46 -7.98 -39.05
CA ARG A 47 -1.99 -8.06 -39.19
C ARG A 47 -1.29 -6.81 -38.66
N ARG A 48 -1.79 -5.62 -39.00
CA ARG A 48 -1.23 -4.33 -38.54
C ARG A 48 -1.37 -4.19 -37.02
N THR A 49 -2.51 -4.61 -36.45
CA THR A 49 -2.75 -4.59 -35.00
C THR A 49 -1.81 -5.51 -34.25
N LYS A 50 -1.54 -6.72 -34.78
CA LYS A 50 -0.54 -7.65 -34.18
C LYS A 50 0.85 -7.03 -34.17
N VAL A 51 1.29 -6.47 -35.31
CA VAL A 51 2.61 -5.81 -35.41
C VAL A 51 2.68 -4.61 -34.47
N GLY A 52 1.65 -3.76 -34.42
CA GLY A 52 1.58 -2.62 -33.51
C GLY A 52 1.60 -3.02 -32.04
N ALA A 53 0.91 -4.12 -31.67
CA ALA A 53 0.93 -4.66 -30.30
C ALA A 53 2.32 -5.18 -29.93
N ILE A 54 3.01 -5.89 -30.83
CA ILE A 54 4.38 -6.36 -30.59
C ILE A 54 5.34 -5.17 -30.40
N LEU A 55 5.25 -4.16 -31.29
CA LEU A 55 6.08 -2.95 -31.17
C LEU A 55 5.82 -2.22 -29.85
N LEU A 56 4.54 -2.10 -29.44
CA LEU A 56 4.17 -1.48 -28.17
C LEU A 56 4.76 -2.24 -26.96
N VAL A 57 4.70 -3.57 -26.99
CA VAL A 57 5.30 -4.42 -25.94
C VAL A 57 6.81 -4.27 -25.90
N LEU A 58 7.48 -4.25 -27.04
CA LEU A 58 8.93 -4.04 -27.13
C LEU A 58 9.34 -2.65 -26.64
N LEU A 59 8.61 -1.60 -27.01
CA LEU A 59 8.85 -0.25 -26.55
C LEU A 59 8.61 -0.12 -25.04
N ALA A 60 7.52 -0.67 -24.52
CA ALA A 60 7.23 -0.67 -23.09
C ALA A 60 8.29 -1.46 -22.31
N GLY A 61 8.71 -2.62 -22.82
CA GLY A 61 9.79 -3.43 -22.25
C GLY A 61 11.13 -2.69 -22.24
N GLY A 62 11.47 -2.03 -23.34
CA GLY A 62 12.70 -1.21 -23.45
C GLY A 62 12.68 -0.01 -22.49
N MET A 63 11.53 0.70 -22.38
CA MET A 63 11.40 1.78 -21.40
C MET A 63 11.53 1.28 -19.96
N LEU A 64 10.88 0.17 -19.62
CA LEU A 64 10.97 -0.41 -18.27
C LEU A 64 12.40 -0.85 -17.95
N ALA A 65 13.08 -1.50 -18.90
CA ALA A 65 14.48 -1.87 -18.74
C ALA A 65 15.40 -0.64 -18.57
N GLY A 66 15.20 0.41 -19.38
CA GLY A 66 15.95 1.65 -19.26
C GLY A 66 15.75 2.34 -17.90
N VAL A 67 14.50 2.45 -17.45
CA VAL A 67 14.15 3.01 -16.13
C VAL A 67 14.72 2.16 -14.98
N TYR A 68 14.74 0.84 -15.12
CA TYR A 68 15.36 -0.05 -14.14
C TYR A 68 16.87 0.20 -14.06
N LEU A 69 17.56 0.23 -15.20
CA LEU A 69 19.02 0.45 -15.27
C LEU A 69 19.46 1.81 -14.72
N MET A 70 18.66 2.86 -14.93
CA MET A 70 18.97 4.21 -14.41
C MET A 70 18.91 4.31 -12.88
N LYS A 71 18.11 3.50 -12.21
CA LYS A 71 17.93 3.51 -10.74
C LYS A 71 17.90 2.09 -10.17
N LYS A 72 18.91 1.29 -10.55
CA LYS A 72 19.02 -0.13 -10.17
C LYS A 72 18.98 -0.32 -8.66
N ASP A 73 19.81 0.38 -7.90
CA ASP A 73 19.88 0.23 -6.45
C ASP A 73 18.55 0.55 -5.75
N SER A 74 17.79 1.53 -6.25
CA SER A 74 16.45 1.81 -5.72
C SER A 74 15.41 0.74 -6.05
N ALA A 75 15.59 0.00 -7.15
CA ALA A 75 14.72 -1.11 -7.49
C ALA A 75 15.09 -2.37 -6.68
N ASP A 76 16.36 -2.67 -6.58
CA ASP A 76 16.90 -3.80 -5.81
C ASP A 76 16.58 -3.63 -4.32
N GLY A 77 16.70 -2.40 -3.77
CA GLY A 77 16.29 -2.10 -2.40
C GLY A 77 14.81 -2.37 -2.13
N ARG A 78 13.91 -2.04 -3.08
CA ARG A 78 12.49 -2.38 -2.94
C ARG A 78 12.22 -3.88 -3.00
N LEU A 79 12.91 -4.60 -3.86
CA LEU A 79 12.80 -6.06 -3.95
C LEU A 79 13.25 -6.71 -2.65
N LEU A 80 14.36 -6.25 -2.05
CA LEU A 80 14.79 -6.70 -0.74
C LEU A 80 13.75 -6.40 0.34
N MET A 81 13.23 -5.16 0.37
CA MET A 81 12.17 -4.79 1.32
C MET A 81 10.95 -5.71 1.21
N TRP A 82 10.49 -6.00 -0.01
CA TRP A 82 9.36 -6.90 -0.21
C TRP A 82 9.65 -8.32 0.23
N LYS A 83 10.86 -8.83 -0.07
CA LYS A 83 11.33 -10.17 0.33
C LYS A 83 11.36 -10.32 1.86
N VAL A 84 11.91 -9.34 2.56
CA VAL A 84 11.95 -9.31 4.03
C VAL A 84 10.54 -9.16 4.62
N SER A 85 9.72 -8.28 4.05
CA SER A 85 8.33 -8.07 4.51
C SER A 85 7.48 -9.33 4.40
N VAL A 86 7.62 -10.12 3.32
CA VAL A 86 6.93 -11.41 3.19
C VAL A 86 7.34 -12.39 4.28
N ARG A 87 8.61 -12.39 4.69
CA ARG A 87 9.08 -13.21 5.82
C ARG A 87 8.48 -12.75 7.14
N ALA A 88 8.45 -11.43 7.40
CA ALA A 88 7.79 -10.88 8.57
C ALA A 88 6.30 -11.28 8.62
N ILE A 89 5.56 -11.15 7.49
CA ILE A 89 4.16 -11.56 7.38
C ILE A 89 3.99 -13.05 7.72
N ALA A 90 4.91 -13.91 7.27
CA ALA A 90 4.85 -15.33 7.56
C ALA A 90 4.99 -15.64 9.07
N GLY A 91 5.67 -14.80 9.83
CA GLY A 91 5.77 -14.90 11.29
C GLY A 91 4.46 -14.60 12.04
N GLN A 92 3.66 -13.63 11.55
CA GLN A 92 2.36 -13.27 12.15
C GLN A 92 1.29 -13.02 11.07
N PRO A 93 0.85 -14.03 10.29
CA PRO A 93 -0.01 -13.82 9.14
C PRO A 93 -1.45 -13.41 9.50
N TRP A 94 -1.94 -13.75 10.68
CA TRP A 94 -3.34 -13.54 11.06
C TRP A 94 -3.64 -12.19 11.72
N ARG A 95 -2.74 -11.70 12.57
CA ARG A 95 -2.96 -10.50 13.39
C ARG A 95 -2.10 -9.32 12.96
N GLY A 96 -0.94 -9.60 12.32
CA GLY A 96 0.08 -8.60 12.04
C GLY A 96 0.72 -8.05 13.33
N TYR A 97 1.55 -7.02 13.16
CA TYR A 97 2.37 -6.43 14.23
C TYR A 97 1.81 -5.10 14.76
N GLY A 98 0.70 -4.62 14.22
CA GLY A 98 0.23 -3.26 14.43
C GLY A 98 0.92 -2.26 13.50
N TRP A 99 0.32 -1.07 13.36
CA TRP A 99 0.84 -0.06 12.42
C TRP A 99 2.24 0.41 12.81
N ASP A 100 2.44 0.73 14.09
CA ASP A 100 3.71 1.21 14.62
C ASP A 100 4.74 0.08 14.79
N GLY A 101 4.31 -1.18 14.81
CA GLY A 101 5.17 -2.35 14.93
C GLY A 101 5.83 -2.79 13.62
N VAL A 102 5.43 -2.22 12.48
CA VAL A 102 5.96 -2.61 11.16
C VAL A 102 7.47 -2.39 11.05
N PRO A 103 8.06 -1.24 11.44
CA PRO A 103 9.50 -1.04 11.34
C PRO A 103 10.31 -2.03 12.19
N GLY A 104 9.86 -2.30 13.44
CA GLY A 104 10.52 -3.26 14.33
C GLY A 104 10.43 -4.70 13.81
N ALA A 105 9.25 -5.12 13.34
CA ALA A 105 9.05 -6.45 12.74
C ALA A 105 9.86 -6.62 11.45
N TYR A 106 9.97 -5.57 10.65
CA TYR A 106 10.82 -5.56 9.46
C TYR A 106 12.30 -5.71 9.85
N GLY A 107 12.78 -4.93 10.84
CA GLY A 107 14.16 -4.98 11.31
C GLY A 107 14.54 -6.37 11.80
N GLN A 108 13.69 -7.02 12.61
CA GLN A 108 13.92 -8.38 13.08
C GLN A 108 13.94 -9.40 11.94
N ALA A 109 12.99 -9.34 11.01
CA ALA A 109 12.98 -10.22 9.85
C ALA A 109 14.19 -10.00 8.91
N GLN A 110 14.71 -8.78 8.86
CA GLN A 110 15.93 -8.44 8.12
C GLN A 110 17.18 -9.01 8.82
N GLU A 111 17.26 -8.91 10.14
CA GLU A 111 18.31 -9.52 10.94
C GLU A 111 18.35 -11.05 10.72
N ASP A 112 17.21 -11.73 10.86
CA ASP A 112 17.06 -13.16 10.61
C ASP A 112 17.46 -13.53 9.18
N TYR A 113 17.12 -12.66 8.20
CA TYR A 113 17.46 -12.87 6.81
C TYR A 113 18.97 -12.85 6.57
N PHE A 114 19.67 -11.85 7.10
CA PHE A 114 21.11 -11.71 6.93
C PHE A 114 21.91 -12.71 7.79
N SER A 115 21.43 -13.06 8.97
CA SER A 115 22.03 -14.10 9.83
C SER A 115 22.02 -15.48 9.19
N ALA A 116 21.03 -15.77 8.32
CA ALA A 116 20.99 -17.02 7.57
C ALA A 116 22.05 -17.15 6.47
N GLY A 117 22.77 -16.08 6.12
CA GLY A 117 23.88 -16.05 5.18
C GLY A 117 23.52 -16.24 3.69
N ASN A 118 22.24 -16.34 3.36
CA ASN A 118 21.77 -16.58 1.98
C ASN A 118 21.38 -15.28 1.27
N TYR A 119 22.29 -14.31 1.22
CA TYR A 119 22.07 -13.01 0.59
C TYR A 119 23.16 -12.68 -0.43
N THR A 120 22.88 -11.72 -1.31
CA THR A 120 23.84 -11.25 -2.32
C THR A 120 24.51 -9.96 -1.84
N GLU A 121 25.71 -9.64 -2.35
CA GLU A 121 26.39 -8.37 -2.10
C GLU A 121 25.52 -7.15 -2.46
N THR A 122 24.67 -7.29 -3.49
CA THR A 122 23.72 -6.23 -3.87
C THR A 122 22.68 -6.00 -2.78
N GLU A 123 22.13 -7.08 -2.20
CA GLU A 123 21.13 -7.00 -1.12
C GLU A 123 21.75 -6.38 0.14
N GLU A 124 22.97 -6.74 0.49
CA GLU A 124 23.71 -6.14 1.61
C GLU A 124 23.93 -4.63 1.40
N ARG A 125 24.37 -4.25 0.21
CA ARG A 125 24.61 -2.83 -0.12
C ARG A 125 23.37 -1.96 -0.10
N VAL A 126 22.20 -2.50 -0.48
CA VAL A 126 20.93 -1.77 -0.54
C VAL A 126 20.08 -1.94 0.73
N ALA A 127 20.57 -2.70 1.70
CA ALA A 127 19.88 -2.88 2.97
C ALA A 127 19.76 -1.56 3.73
N GLY A 128 18.63 -1.35 4.38
CA GLY A 128 18.34 -0.16 5.15
C GLY A 128 17.25 -0.41 6.16
N SER A 129 16.94 0.59 6.98
CA SER A 129 15.83 0.56 7.95
C SER A 129 14.67 1.43 7.42
N PRO A 130 13.84 0.90 6.54
CA PRO A 130 12.74 1.67 5.98
C PRO A 130 11.62 1.84 7.01
N GLU A 131 11.10 3.07 7.11
CA GLU A 131 9.90 3.36 7.90
C GLU A 131 8.63 2.74 7.25
N TYR A 132 8.63 2.65 5.92
CA TYR A 132 7.52 2.10 5.11
C TYR A 132 8.03 1.11 4.07
N VAL A 133 7.24 0.06 3.81
CA VAL A 133 7.62 -1.05 2.92
C VAL A 133 7.62 -0.69 1.42
N PHE A 134 7.19 0.51 1.04
CA PHE A 134 6.99 0.92 -0.36
C PHE A 134 6.06 0.00 -1.17
N ASN A 135 5.13 -0.63 -0.47
CA ASN A 135 4.05 -1.43 -1.02
C ASN A 135 2.93 -1.50 0.02
N GLU A 136 1.81 -0.82 -0.24
CA GLU A 136 0.71 -0.73 0.72
C GLU A 136 0.06 -2.09 1.01
N TYR A 137 0.07 -3.01 0.07
CA TYR A 137 -0.48 -4.35 0.30
C TYR A 137 0.34 -5.12 1.34
N LEU A 138 1.66 -5.05 1.22
CA LEU A 138 2.56 -5.65 2.21
C LEU A 138 2.50 -4.89 3.55
N GLN A 139 2.41 -3.56 3.51
CA GLN A 139 2.27 -2.73 4.70
C GLN A 139 1.02 -3.09 5.50
N VAL A 140 -0.13 -3.21 4.82
CA VAL A 140 -1.41 -3.62 5.45
C VAL A 140 -1.33 -5.05 5.97
N ALA A 141 -0.72 -5.98 5.22
CA ALA A 141 -0.57 -7.37 5.66
C ALA A 141 0.35 -7.48 6.87
N MET A 142 1.45 -6.71 6.94
CA MET A 142 2.32 -6.66 8.11
C MET A 142 1.63 -6.03 9.32
N ALA A 143 0.91 -4.92 9.10
CA ALA A 143 0.27 -4.19 10.18
C ALA A 143 -0.94 -4.93 10.77
N TRP A 144 -1.80 -5.48 9.91
CA TRP A 144 -3.14 -5.96 10.29
C TRP A 144 -3.39 -7.44 9.96
N GLY A 145 -2.42 -8.09 9.34
CA GLY A 145 -2.53 -9.48 8.89
C GLY A 145 -3.16 -9.64 7.49
N VAL A 146 -2.97 -10.82 6.93
CA VAL A 146 -3.48 -11.21 5.61
C VAL A 146 -5.02 -11.16 5.52
N PRO A 147 -5.81 -11.53 6.56
CA PRO A 147 -7.27 -11.44 6.48
C PRO A 147 -7.77 -10.01 6.22
N VAL A 148 -7.15 -9.00 6.84
CA VAL A 148 -7.53 -7.59 6.65
C VAL A 148 -7.14 -7.12 5.25
N LEU A 149 -5.98 -7.54 4.74
CA LEU A 149 -5.60 -7.28 3.35
C LEU A 149 -6.64 -7.87 2.38
N LEU A 150 -7.03 -9.13 2.56
CA LEU A 150 -8.03 -9.77 1.69
C LEU A 150 -9.38 -9.05 1.75
N MET A 151 -9.85 -8.64 2.93
CA MET A 151 -11.05 -7.82 3.06
C MET A 151 -10.93 -6.49 2.33
N ALA A 152 -9.83 -5.78 2.47
CA ALA A 152 -9.59 -4.52 1.75
C ALA A 152 -9.62 -4.72 0.23
N LEU A 153 -8.96 -5.78 -0.27
CA LEU A 153 -8.98 -6.13 -1.70
C LEU A 153 -10.38 -6.49 -2.20
N LEU A 154 -11.18 -7.20 -1.40
CA LEU A 154 -12.58 -7.50 -1.74
C LEU A 154 -13.43 -6.24 -1.80
N VAL A 155 -13.27 -5.30 -0.87
CA VAL A 155 -13.99 -4.03 -0.87
C VAL A 155 -13.61 -3.18 -2.07
N VAL A 156 -12.32 -2.98 -2.32
CA VAL A 156 -11.83 -2.18 -3.45
C VAL A 156 -12.17 -2.83 -4.78
N GLY A 157 -11.93 -4.12 -4.93
CA GLY A 157 -12.23 -4.89 -6.14
C GLY A 157 -13.74 -4.98 -6.41
N GLY A 158 -14.54 -5.24 -5.37
CA GLY A 158 -16.01 -5.27 -5.45
C GLY A 158 -16.60 -3.92 -5.86
N SER A 159 -16.10 -2.83 -5.29
CA SER A 159 -16.50 -1.47 -5.66
C SER A 159 -16.11 -1.14 -7.10
N GLY A 160 -14.89 -1.48 -7.53
CA GLY A 160 -14.43 -1.31 -8.90
C GLY A 160 -15.29 -2.12 -9.89
N TYR A 161 -15.63 -3.37 -9.56
CA TYR A 161 -16.55 -4.20 -10.35
C TYR A 161 -17.96 -3.57 -10.45
N ALA A 162 -18.49 -3.08 -9.32
CA ALA A 162 -19.77 -2.39 -9.29
C ALA A 162 -19.79 -1.14 -10.17
N GLY A 163 -18.78 -0.29 -10.05
CA GLY A 163 -18.60 0.90 -10.89
C GLY A 163 -18.45 0.55 -12.37
N HIS A 164 -17.70 -0.48 -12.70
CA HIS A 164 -17.55 -0.97 -14.08
C HIS A 164 -18.91 -1.43 -14.67
N ARG A 165 -19.70 -2.18 -13.91
CA ARG A 165 -21.07 -2.58 -14.31
C ARG A 165 -21.99 -1.39 -14.54
N GLN A 166 -21.79 -0.31 -13.82
CA GLN A 166 -22.54 0.95 -13.94
C GLN A 166 -21.99 1.89 -15.02
N LYS A 167 -20.94 1.50 -15.71
CA LYS A 167 -20.23 2.29 -16.75
C LYS A 167 -19.59 3.58 -16.22
N GLU A 168 -19.29 3.64 -14.91
CA GLU A 168 -18.56 4.75 -14.29
C GLU A 168 -17.05 4.59 -14.52
N TYR A 169 -16.64 4.55 -15.78
CA TYR A 169 -15.26 4.23 -16.16
C TYR A 169 -14.23 5.23 -15.64
N GLY A 170 -14.63 6.49 -15.43
CA GLY A 170 -13.75 7.50 -14.84
C GLY A 170 -13.39 7.19 -13.39
N LEU A 171 -14.41 6.86 -12.55
CA LEU A 171 -14.19 6.48 -11.15
C LEU A 171 -13.40 5.17 -11.04
N CYS A 172 -13.71 4.18 -11.88
CA CYS A 172 -12.97 2.93 -11.94
C CYS A 172 -11.51 3.15 -12.36
N GLY A 173 -11.26 4.05 -13.31
CA GLY A 173 -9.90 4.42 -13.73
C GLY A 173 -9.11 5.11 -12.60
N ALA A 174 -9.76 6.01 -11.85
CA ALA A 174 -9.14 6.66 -10.71
C ALA A 174 -8.83 5.65 -9.58
N LEU A 175 -9.76 4.72 -9.29
CA LEU A 175 -9.56 3.65 -8.32
C LEU A 175 -8.41 2.71 -8.75
N LEU A 176 -8.36 2.36 -10.04
CA LEU A 176 -7.27 1.57 -10.63
C LEU A 176 -5.93 2.30 -10.54
N SER A 177 -5.91 3.61 -10.81
CA SER A 177 -4.70 4.44 -10.66
C SER A 177 -4.15 4.37 -9.24
N LEU A 178 -5.02 4.54 -8.24
CA LEU A 178 -4.63 4.47 -6.84
C LEU A 178 -4.13 3.06 -6.46
N ALA A 179 -4.79 2.00 -6.93
CA ALA A 179 -4.37 0.63 -6.69
C ALA A 179 -2.99 0.33 -7.31
N VAL A 180 -2.73 0.76 -8.55
CA VAL A 180 -1.41 0.60 -9.20
C VAL A 180 -0.34 1.42 -8.48
N PHE A 181 -0.66 2.65 -8.06
CA PHE A 181 0.27 3.50 -7.31
C PHE A 181 0.65 2.88 -5.97
N SER A 182 -0.30 2.30 -5.26
CA SER A 182 -0.11 1.62 -3.97
C SER A 182 0.78 0.37 -4.05
N PHE A 183 0.93 -0.23 -5.23
CA PHE A 183 1.78 -1.40 -5.43
C PHE A 183 3.28 -1.11 -5.26
N SER A 184 3.73 0.10 -5.56
CA SER A 184 5.15 0.47 -5.49
C SER A 184 5.40 1.81 -4.79
N SER A 185 4.45 2.24 -3.95
CA SER A 185 4.50 3.46 -3.15
C SER A 185 3.74 3.27 -1.83
N TYR A 186 3.66 4.31 -1.02
CA TYR A 186 3.00 4.33 0.28
C TYR A 186 2.00 5.50 0.41
N PRO A 187 0.97 5.60 -0.47
CA PRO A 187 0.06 6.74 -0.48
C PRO A 187 -0.78 6.86 0.80
N PHE A 188 -1.11 5.76 1.48
CA PHE A 188 -2.03 5.78 2.63
C PHE A 188 -1.40 6.31 3.92
N GLN A 189 -0.13 6.69 3.88
CA GLN A 189 0.50 7.52 4.91
C GLN A 189 -0.03 8.96 4.89
N PHE A 190 -0.62 9.39 3.78
CA PHE A 190 -1.18 10.72 3.61
C PHE A 190 -2.71 10.66 3.65
N LEU A 191 -3.32 11.40 4.59
CA LEU A 191 -4.77 11.45 4.78
C LEU A 191 -5.54 11.73 3.48
N LEU A 192 -4.98 12.57 2.60
CA LEU A 192 -5.60 12.92 1.33
C LEU A 192 -5.89 11.68 0.45
N PHE A 193 -4.96 10.73 0.38
CA PHE A 193 -5.15 9.50 -0.40
C PHE A 193 -6.13 8.53 0.25
N VAL A 194 -6.18 8.50 1.59
CA VAL A 194 -7.18 7.71 2.34
C VAL A 194 -8.59 8.26 2.06
N VAL A 195 -8.77 9.57 2.13
CA VAL A 195 -10.04 10.23 1.79
C VAL A 195 -10.40 9.99 0.32
N ALA A 196 -9.43 10.12 -0.59
CA ALA A 196 -9.66 9.84 -2.02
C ALA A 196 -10.10 8.39 -2.25
N LEU A 197 -9.45 7.42 -1.59
CA LEU A 197 -9.86 6.01 -1.66
C LEU A 197 -11.31 5.83 -1.19
N ALA A 198 -11.67 6.40 -0.04
CA ALA A 198 -13.02 6.30 0.51
C ALA A 198 -14.07 6.89 -0.45
N LEU A 199 -13.79 8.05 -1.03
CA LEU A 199 -14.67 8.70 -2.02
C LEU A 199 -14.80 7.88 -3.30
N LEU A 200 -13.70 7.30 -3.81
CA LEU A 200 -13.71 6.47 -5.03
C LEU A 200 -14.47 5.16 -4.81
N VAL A 201 -14.22 4.47 -3.70
CA VAL A 201 -14.93 3.25 -3.31
C VAL A 201 -16.43 3.51 -3.18
N THR A 202 -16.81 4.58 -2.46
CA THR A 202 -18.21 4.98 -2.29
C THR A 202 -18.84 5.37 -3.63
N GLY A 203 -18.17 6.21 -4.42
CA GLY A 203 -18.64 6.66 -5.73
C GLY A 203 -18.88 5.50 -6.71
N CYS A 204 -18.01 4.49 -6.70
CA CYS A 204 -18.18 3.28 -7.51
C CYS A 204 -19.34 2.40 -7.03
N ALA A 205 -19.62 2.37 -5.72
CA ALA A 205 -20.62 1.47 -5.14
C ALA A 205 -22.01 2.09 -5.00
N ILE A 206 -22.14 3.43 -5.00
CA ILE A 206 -23.35 4.15 -4.57
C ILE A 206 -24.63 3.74 -5.33
N LYS A 207 -24.54 3.59 -6.65
CA LYS A 207 -25.70 3.19 -7.47
C LYS A 207 -26.11 1.74 -7.26
N THR A 208 -25.16 0.86 -6.92
CA THR A 208 -25.44 -0.53 -6.58
C THR A 208 -26.11 -0.63 -5.23
N LEU A 209 -25.68 0.18 -4.27
CA LEU A 209 -26.25 0.24 -2.94
C LEU A 209 -27.65 0.85 -2.94
N SER A 210 -27.89 1.87 -3.78
CA SER A 210 -29.20 2.53 -3.94
C SER A 210 -30.27 1.66 -4.62
N SER A 211 -29.86 0.62 -5.37
CA SER A 211 -30.75 -0.21 -6.17
C SER A 211 -31.15 -1.51 -5.46
N ARG A 212 -32.29 -1.50 -4.75
CA ARG A 212 -33.16 -2.65 -4.47
C ARG A 212 -32.89 -3.57 -3.27
N ARG A 213 -31.92 -3.32 -2.40
CA ARG A 213 -31.77 -4.15 -1.18
C ARG A 213 -31.44 -3.29 0.03
N PRO A 214 -32.46 -2.76 0.73
CA PRO A 214 -32.26 -1.97 1.96
C PRO A 214 -31.47 -2.76 3.01
N LEU A 215 -31.59 -4.09 3.02
CA LEU A 215 -30.83 -4.97 3.90
C LEU A 215 -29.31 -4.95 3.64
N VAL A 216 -28.89 -4.89 2.37
CA VAL A 216 -27.45 -4.82 2.01
C VAL A 216 -26.87 -3.44 2.38
N CYS A 217 -27.67 -2.38 2.16
CA CYS A 217 -27.28 -1.03 2.60
C CYS A 217 -27.17 -0.95 4.12
N MET A 218 -28.15 -1.50 4.86
CA MET A 218 -28.12 -1.57 6.32
C MET A 218 -26.93 -2.37 6.82
N ALA A 219 -26.68 -3.56 6.28
CA ALA A 219 -25.53 -4.39 6.64
C ALA A 219 -24.20 -3.67 6.36
N GLY A 220 -24.08 -3.01 5.21
CA GLY A 220 -22.90 -2.20 4.85
C GLY A 220 -22.70 -1.01 5.80
N THR A 221 -23.77 -0.30 6.15
CA THR A 221 -23.72 0.81 7.11
C THR A 221 -23.33 0.33 8.51
N VAL A 222 -23.93 -0.76 8.99
CA VAL A 222 -23.59 -1.38 10.28
C VAL A 222 -22.12 -1.83 10.28
N PHE A 223 -21.65 -2.47 9.22
CA PHE A 223 -20.24 -2.86 9.10
C PHE A 223 -19.30 -1.65 9.14
N LEU A 224 -19.62 -0.57 8.43
CA LEU A 224 -18.82 0.67 8.46
C LEU A 224 -18.82 1.31 9.86
N LEU A 225 -19.95 1.34 10.54
CA LEU A 225 -20.03 1.86 11.90
C LEU A 225 -19.24 1.00 12.89
N LEU A 226 -19.32 -0.33 12.78
CA LEU A 226 -18.56 -1.24 13.61
C LEU A 226 -17.05 -1.13 13.34
N SER A 227 -16.63 -1.03 12.08
CA SER A 227 -15.23 -0.86 11.71
C SER A 227 -14.68 0.50 12.15
N ALA A 228 -15.47 1.57 12.03
CA ALA A 228 -15.12 2.89 12.55
C ALA A 228 -15.03 2.88 14.09
N GLY A 229 -16.02 2.27 14.77
CA GLY A 229 -16.00 2.10 16.22
C GLY A 229 -14.81 1.30 16.71
N TYR A 230 -14.49 0.19 16.03
CA TYR A 230 -13.28 -0.58 16.32
C TYR A 230 -12.00 0.21 16.07
N GLY A 231 -11.95 0.98 14.97
CA GLY A 231 -10.83 1.88 14.68
C GLY A 231 -10.63 2.94 15.77
N CYS A 232 -11.71 3.61 16.20
CA CYS A 232 -11.67 4.55 17.31
C CYS A 232 -11.22 3.90 18.62
N TYR A 233 -11.74 2.71 18.94
CA TYR A 233 -11.31 1.94 20.11
C TYR A 233 -9.82 1.59 20.05
N ARG A 234 -9.31 1.17 18.89
CA ARG A 234 -7.88 0.88 18.68
C ARG A 234 -7.02 2.11 18.86
N VAL A 235 -7.43 3.26 18.30
CA VAL A 235 -6.71 4.54 18.48
C VAL A 235 -6.71 4.97 19.93
N TYR A 236 -7.84 4.83 20.63
CA TYR A 236 -7.93 5.14 22.06
C TYR A 236 -6.99 4.26 22.90
N ARG A 237 -7.02 2.93 22.69
CA ARG A 237 -6.12 1.99 23.37
C ARG A 237 -4.65 2.24 23.05
N TRP A 238 -4.35 2.54 21.80
CA TRP A 238 -2.99 2.90 21.38
C TRP A 238 -2.49 4.18 22.06
N LYS A 239 -3.34 5.20 22.18
CA LYS A 239 -3.01 6.43 22.90
C LYS A 239 -2.71 6.15 24.38
N GLU A 240 -3.52 5.33 25.05
CA GLU A 240 -3.34 4.94 26.44
C GLU A 240 -2.02 4.21 26.66
N VAL A 241 -1.72 3.19 25.83
CA VAL A 241 -0.46 2.43 25.88
C VAL A 241 0.74 3.35 25.62
N ARG A 242 0.65 4.22 24.61
CA ARG A 242 1.73 5.15 24.28
C ARG A 242 2.00 6.18 25.38
N GLU A 243 0.96 6.73 26.01
CA GLU A 243 1.13 7.66 27.12
C GLU A 243 1.80 6.97 28.34
N THR A 244 1.39 5.74 28.64
CA THR A 244 2.00 4.91 29.71
C THR A 244 3.46 4.59 29.38
N ALA A 245 3.72 4.11 28.16
CA ALA A 245 5.08 3.78 27.72
C ALA A 245 5.99 5.02 27.65
N SER A 246 5.49 6.16 27.19
CA SER A 246 6.24 7.41 27.16
C SER A 246 6.61 7.90 28.57
N SER A 247 5.67 7.83 29.52
CA SER A 247 5.94 8.21 30.90
C SER A 247 6.95 7.29 31.58
N ALA A 248 6.87 5.98 31.33
CA ALA A 248 7.82 5.01 31.82
C ALA A 248 9.21 5.21 31.17
N TRP A 249 9.27 5.51 29.88
CA TRP A 249 10.53 5.85 29.19
C TRP A 249 11.22 7.07 29.79
N HIS A 250 10.48 8.14 30.11
CA HIS A 250 11.05 9.31 30.79
C HIS A 250 11.57 8.96 32.19
N ARG A 251 10.84 8.15 32.97
CA ARG A 251 11.30 7.66 34.29
C ARG A 251 12.59 6.86 34.17
N LYS A 252 12.65 5.90 33.21
CA LYS A 252 13.86 5.13 32.92
C LYS A 252 15.06 6.02 32.61
N GLN A 253 14.87 7.05 31.77
CA GLN A 253 15.96 7.99 31.46
C GLN A 253 16.47 8.77 32.68
N MET A 254 15.57 9.14 33.59
CA MET A 254 15.99 9.79 34.84
C MET A 254 16.84 8.84 35.72
N PHE A 255 16.40 7.61 35.91
CA PHE A 255 17.14 6.60 36.66
C PHE A 255 18.50 6.29 36.01
N TYR A 256 18.55 6.14 34.70
CA TYR A 256 19.79 5.90 33.97
C TYR A 256 20.79 7.06 34.13
N ARG A 257 20.33 8.31 34.04
CA ARG A 257 21.16 9.50 34.23
C ARG A 257 21.64 9.71 35.66
N SER A 258 20.89 9.22 36.65
CA SER A 258 21.27 9.26 38.07
C SER A 258 22.19 8.09 38.49
N GLY A 259 22.50 7.15 37.59
CA GLY A 259 23.32 5.99 37.85
C GLY A 259 22.56 4.83 38.53
N ALA A 260 21.24 4.94 38.68
CA ALA A 260 20.39 3.90 39.29
C ALA A 260 20.00 2.85 38.21
N TYR A 261 20.94 2.08 37.71
CA TYR A 261 20.79 1.18 36.57
C TYR A 261 19.81 0.04 36.80
N GLU A 262 19.75 -0.53 38.01
CA GLU A 262 18.81 -1.61 38.37
C GLU A 262 17.37 -1.12 38.25
N GLN A 263 17.06 0.04 38.83
CA GLN A 263 15.73 0.66 38.72
C GLN A 263 15.37 1.04 37.29
N ALA A 264 16.36 1.49 36.50
CA ALA A 264 16.15 1.75 35.07
C ALA A 264 15.82 0.46 34.29
N ALA A 265 16.45 -0.67 34.64
CA ALA A 265 16.21 -1.98 34.04
C ALA A 265 14.81 -2.50 34.37
N GLU A 266 14.38 -2.37 35.65
CA GLU A 266 13.02 -2.76 36.06
C GLU A 266 11.94 -2.01 35.31
N VAL A 267 12.05 -0.66 35.22
CA VAL A 267 11.09 0.16 34.45
C VAL A 267 11.11 -0.19 32.97
N TYR A 268 12.27 -0.54 32.43
CA TYR A 268 12.35 -0.97 31.02
C TYR A 268 11.68 -2.34 30.81
N ALA A 269 11.87 -3.29 31.73
CA ALA A 269 11.24 -4.60 31.66
C ALA A 269 9.70 -4.50 31.71
N GLU A 270 9.16 -3.56 32.52
CA GLU A 270 7.72 -3.32 32.63
C GLU A 270 7.07 -2.92 31.27
N ILE A 271 7.77 -2.12 30.46
CA ILE A 271 7.25 -1.61 29.20
C ILE A 271 7.78 -2.36 27.95
N TYR A 272 8.66 -3.33 28.14
CA TYR A 272 9.35 -4.02 27.03
C TYR A 272 8.37 -4.67 26.05
N GLU A 273 7.36 -5.38 26.57
CA GLU A 273 6.37 -6.05 25.71
C GLU A 273 5.55 -5.08 24.85
N ASP A 274 5.27 -3.88 25.39
CA ASP A 274 4.50 -2.84 24.68
C ASP A 274 5.36 -2.06 23.67
N MET A 275 6.69 -2.01 23.90
CA MET A 275 7.62 -1.17 23.14
C MET A 275 8.57 -1.95 22.23
N LYS A 276 8.66 -3.27 22.34
CA LYS A 276 9.64 -4.08 21.57
C LYS A 276 9.58 -3.93 20.05
N TRP A 277 8.44 -3.45 19.51
CA TRP A 277 8.25 -3.19 18.10
C TRP A 277 8.39 -1.72 17.71
N ASN A 278 8.64 -0.82 18.68
CA ASN A 278 8.76 0.63 18.49
C ASN A 278 10.19 1.15 18.72
N ALA A 279 11.18 0.27 18.71
CA ALA A 279 12.59 0.61 18.95
C ALA A 279 13.33 1.05 17.70
#